data_31d89c9447f6fec1f59f612090b03405
#
_entry.id   31d89c9447f6fec1f59f612090b03405
#
_cell.length_a   1.000
_cell.length_b   1.000
_cell.length_c   1.000
_cell.angle_alpha   90.00
_cell.angle_beta   90.00
_cell.angle_gamma   90.00
#
_symmetry.space_group_name_H-M   'P 1'
#
loop_
_entity.id
_entity.type
_entity.pdbx_description
1 polymer ?
#
loop_
_entity_poly.entity_id
_entity_poly.type
_entity_poly.pdbx_seq_one_letter_code
_entity_poly.pdbx_strand_id
1 'polypeptide(L)'
;MSRLLILGFLLVSTLSAEGQQPDTAKLKTDADKVVSVISGDRAKTQAYCQMRDLGDQIDQAAQKDRTKAEALIQRINELEKQLGPEYLALIDALNDADPNTKEIQAVLSMFDKLDEESCTH
;
A
#
# COMPACT_ATOMS: atom_id res chain seq x y z
N MET A 1 -23.37 14.23 -39.54
CA MET A 1 -22.41 15.24 -39.13
C MET A 1 -22.24 15.33 -37.63
N SER A 2 -23.28 15.75 -36.98
CA SER A 2 -23.19 15.83 -35.52
C SER A 2 -22.95 14.49 -34.89
N ARG A 3 -23.31 13.45 -35.56
CA ARG A 3 -23.13 12.10 -35.02
C ARG A 3 -21.69 11.78 -34.70
N LEU A 4 -20.83 12.21 -35.55
CA LEU A 4 -19.42 11.91 -35.39
C LEU A 4 -18.84 12.52 -34.15
N LEU A 5 -19.28 13.71 -33.83
CA LEU A 5 -18.80 14.42 -32.67
C LEU A 5 -19.21 13.70 -31.41
N ILE A 6 -20.42 13.22 -31.38
CA ILE A 6 -20.94 12.54 -30.23
C ILE A 6 -20.11 11.30 -29.90
N LEU A 7 -19.76 10.57 -30.91
CA LEU A 7 -18.98 9.36 -30.74
C LEU A 7 -17.63 9.65 -30.12
N GLY A 8 -17.02 10.72 -30.59
CA GLY A 8 -15.71 11.07 -30.06
C GLY A 8 -15.76 11.38 -28.60
N PHE A 9 -16.74 12.09 -28.16
CA PHE A 9 -16.85 12.46 -26.77
C PHE A 9 -17.06 11.27 -25.88
N LEU A 10 -17.90 10.36 -26.31
CA LEU A 10 -18.17 9.18 -25.51
C LEU A 10 -16.92 8.35 -25.27
N LEU A 11 -16.11 8.22 -26.30
CA LEU A 11 -14.88 7.46 -26.17
C LEU A 11 -13.94 8.08 -25.14
N VAL A 12 -13.83 9.38 -25.18
CA VAL A 12 -12.95 10.07 -24.24
C VAL A 12 -13.40 9.85 -22.81
N SER A 13 -14.69 9.93 -22.60
CA SER A 13 -15.23 9.74 -21.26
C SER A 13 -14.91 8.36 -20.72
N THR A 14 -15.05 7.37 -21.56
CA THR A 14 -14.77 6.00 -21.17
C THR A 14 -13.32 5.83 -20.73
N LEU A 15 -12.41 6.40 -21.46
CA LEU A 15 -11.00 6.30 -21.13
C LEU A 15 -10.68 6.95 -19.79
N SER A 16 -11.33 8.07 -19.52
CA SER A 16 -11.10 8.75 -18.25
C SER A 16 -11.47 7.87 -17.07
N ALA A 17 -12.59 7.18 -17.19
CA ALA A 17 -13.05 6.31 -16.12
C ALA A 17 -12.06 5.18 -15.85
N GLU A 18 -11.49 4.63 -16.90
CA GLU A 18 -10.52 3.56 -16.76
C GLU A 18 -9.24 4.00 -16.06
N GLY A 19 -8.83 5.21 -16.34
CA GLY A 19 -7.60 5.74 -15.79
C GLY A 19 -7.63 5.96 -14.29
N GLN A 20 -8.82 5.93 -13.68
CA GLN A 20 -8.95 6.19 -12.26
C GLN A 20 -8.78 4.95 -11.40
N GLN A 21 -8.86 3.79 -11.98
CA GLN A 21 -8.75 2.55 -11.21
C GLN A 21 -7.32 2.03 -11.25
N PRO A 22 -6.79 1.58 -10.10
CA PRO A 22 -5.46 1.01 -10.09
C PRO A 22 -5.42 -0.30 -10.88
N ASP A 23 -4.30 -0.53 -11.52
CA ASP A 23 -4.05 -1.77 -12.23
C ASP A 23 -3.62 -2.83 -11.22
N THR A 24 -4.49 -3.77 -10.91
CA THR A 24 -4.22 -4.76 -9.87
C THR A 24 -3.09 -5.71 -10.25
N ALA A 25 -2.92 -6.02 -11.54
CA ALA A 25 -1.80 -6.84 -11.97
C ALA A 25 -0.47 -6.12 -11.72
N LYS A 26 -0.44 -4.82 -11.97
CA LYS A 26 0.73 -4.02 -11.71
C LYS A 26 1.03 -3.94 -10.21
N LEU A 27 -0.01 -3.84 -9.40
CA LEU A 27 0.16 -3.80 -7.95
C LEU A 27 0.82 -5.08 -7.44
N LYS A 28 0.43 -6.21 -7.98
CA LYS A 28 1.02 -7.48 -7.58
C LYS A 28 2.51 -7.53 -7.95
N THR A 29 2.86 -7.07 -9.14
CA THR A 29 4.24 -7.01 -9.57
C THR A 29 5.05 -6.05 -8.70
N ASP A 30 4.49 -4.90 -8.41
CA ASP A 30 5.14 -3.90 -7.56
C ASP A 30 5.33 -4.44 -6.15
N ALA A 31 4.34 -5.18 -5.64
CA ALA A 31 4.43 -5.79 -4.31
C ALA A 31 5.54 -6.82 -4.25
N ASP A 32 5.71 -7.64 -5.30
CA ASP A 32 6.81 -8.58 -5.36
C ASP A 32 8.16 -7.88 -5.25
N LYS A 33 8.31 -6.76 -5.95
CA LYS A 33 9.55 -6.00 -5.91
C LYS A 33 9.79 -5.40 -4.54
N VAL A 34 8.76 -4.81 -3.95
CA VAL A 34 8.86 -4.18 -2.64
C VAL A 34 9.22 -5.21 -1.58
N VAL A 35 8.55 -6.35 -1.59
CA VAL A 35 8.83 -7.42 -0.64
C VAL A 35 10.27 -7.92 -0.80
N SER A 36 10.73 -8.09 -2.03
CA SER A 36 12.10 -8.52 -2.29
C SER A 36 13.13 -7.52 -1.77
N VAL A 37 12.87 -6.23 -1.97
CA VAL A 37 13.76 -5.18 -1.50
C VAL A 37 13.83 -5.18 0.02
N ILE A 38 12.67 -5.27 0.67
CA ILE A 38 12.63 -5.26 2.13
C ILE A 38 13.33 -6.50 2.70
N SER A 39 13.02 -7.67 2.17
CA SER A 39 13.58 -8.90 2.70
C SER A 39 15.08 -9.04 2.43
N GLY A 40 15.57 -8.37 1.39
CA GLY A 40 17.00 -8.39 1.06
C GLY A 40 17.84 -7.35 1.78
N ASP A 41 17.23 -6.48 2.58
CA ASP A 41 17.93 -5.39 3.27
C ASP A 41 17.57 -5.43 4.75
N ARG A 42 18.55 -5.71 5.60
CA ARG A 42 18.31 -5.85 7.04
C ARG A 42 17.70 -4.60 7.67
N ALA A 43 18.18 -3.43 7.28
CA ALA A 43 17.67 -2.18 7.84
C ALA A 43 16.21 -1.97 7.47
N LYS A 44 15.85 -2.30 6.22
CA LYS A 44 14.47 -2.17 5.78
C LYS A 44 13.57 -3.20 6.43
N THR A 45 14.06 -4.41 6.62
CA THR A 45 13.32 -5.44 7.33
C THR A 45 13.01 -4.99 8.74
N GLN A 46 13.99 -4.43 9.45
CA GLN A 46 13.78 -3.93 10.80
C GLN A 46 12.78 -2.79 10.84
N ALA A 47 12.87 -1.87 9.87
CA ALA A 47 11.91 -0.76 9.78
C ALA A 47 10.49 -1.29 9.57
N TYR A 48 10.34 -2.26 8.70
CA TYR A 48 9.04 -2.86 8.42
C TYR A 48 8.45 -3.52 9.66
N CYS A 49 9.26 -4.29 10.38
CA CYS A 49 8.80 -4.96 11.60
C CYS A 49 8.43 -3.97 12.70
N GLN A 50 9.19 -2.89 12.83
CA GLN A 50 8.84 -1.84 13.78
C GLN A 50 7.51 -1.19 13.44
N MET A 51 7.25 -0.99 12.15
CA MET A 51 5.97 -0.42 11.73
C MET A 51 4.80 -1.33 12.10
N ARG A 52 4.98 -2.64 11.99
CA ARG A 52 3.95 -3.59 12.37
C ARG A 52 3.65 -3.48 13.86
N ASP A 53 4.68 -3.45 14.68
CA ASP A 53 4.52 -3.32 16.14
C ASP A 53 3.84 -1.99 16.49
N LEU A 54 4.25 -0.91 15.85
CA LEU A 54 3.67 0.39 16.12
C LEU A 54 2.21 0.46 15.70
N GLY A 55 1.85 -0.23 14.62
CA GLY A 55 0.45 -0.30 14.20
C GLY A 55 -0.43 -0.88 15.29
N ASP A 56 0.01 -1.95 15.92
CA ASP A 56 -0.73 -2.55 17.04
C ASP A 56 -0.84 -1.59 18.21
N GLN A 57 0.25 -0.88 18.52
CA GLN A 57 0.23 0.10 19.60
C GLN A 57 -0.70 1.25 19.31
N ILE A 58 -0.79 1.67 18.06
CA ILE A 58 -1.70 2.75 17.66
C ILE A 58 -3.14 2.33 17.90
N ASP A 59 -3.50 1.13 17.52
CA ASP A 59 -4.86 0.64 17.71
C ASP A 59 -5.25 0.67 19.19
N GLN A 60 -4.31 0.33 20.06
CA GLN A 60 -4.56 0.35 21.50
C GLN A 60 -4.62 1.79 22.03
N ALA A 61 -3.72 2.64 21.56
CA ALA A 61 -3.62 4.01 22.07
C ALA A 61 -4.74 4.91 21.56
N ALA A 62 -5.23 4.67 20.35
CA ALA A 62 -6.23 5.53 19.72
C ALA A 62 -7.48 5.67 20.57
N GLN A 63 -7.82 4.66 21.35
CA GLN A 63 -9.01 4.68 22.19
C GLN A 63 -8.77 5.33 23.55
N LYS A 64 -7.52 5.42 23.98
CA LYS A 64 -7.19 5.88 25.33
C LYS A 64 -6.41 7.18 25.36
N ASP A 65 -5.49 7.38 24.42
CA ASP A 65 -4.59 8.52 24.43
C ASP A 65 -4.29 8.95 23.00
N ARG A 66 -5.01 9.95 22.54
CA ARG A 66 -4.87 10.44 21.17
C ARG A 66 -3.48 11.03 20.91
N THR A 67 -2.92 11.73 21.88
CA THR A 67 -1.60 12.34 21.72
C THR A 67 -0.54 11.28 21.50
N LYS A 68 -0.62 10.18 22.24
CA LYS A 68 0.31 9.09 22.06
C LYS A 68 0.14 8.44 20.70
N ALA A 69 -1.12 8.27 20.26
CA ALA A 69 -1.38 7.70 18.93
C ALA A 69 -0.78 8.56 17.82
N GLU A 70 -0.89 9.88 17.94
CA GLU A 70 -0.32 10.79 16.94
C GLU A 70 1.19 10.69 16.88
N ALA A 71 1.85 10.58 18.03
CA ALA A 71 3.31 10.42 18.07
C ALA A 71 3.74 9.11 17.41
N LEU A 72 2.98 8.05 17.62
CA LEU A 72 3.27 6.77 16.99
C LEU A 72 3.07 6.82 15.47
N ILE A 73 2.05 7.53 15.03
CA ILE A 73 1.82 7.71 13.59
C ILE A 73 2.99 8.45 12.94
N GLN A 74 3.51 9.47 13.61
CA GLN A 74 4.67 10.19 13.08
C GLN A 74 5.88 9.27 12.97
N ARG A 75 6.06 8.39 13.95
CA ARG A 75 7.15 7.43 13.90
C ARG A 75 7.00 6.47 12.71
N ILE A 76 5.77 6.02 12.47
CA ILE A 76 5.50 5.17 11.30
C ILE A 76 5.85 5.91 10.00
N ASN A 77 5.49 7.18 9.90
CA ASN A 77 5.79 7.96 8.70
C ASN A 77 7.29 8.03 8.45
N GLU A 78 8.08 8.16 9.49
CA GLU A 78 9.54 8.15 9.34
C GLU A 78 10.06 6.81 8.87
N LEU A 79 9.53 5.73 9.42
CA LEU A 79 9.93 4.38 9.02
C LEU A 79 9.53 4.09 7.57
N GLU A 80 8.36 4.56 7.15
CA GLU A 80 7.93 4.40 5.77
C GLU A 80 8.90 5.04 4.79
N LYS A 81 9.43 6.20 5.17
CA LYS A 81 10.43 6.87 4.32
C LYS A 81 11.69 6.02 4.17
N GLN A 82 12.07 5.30 5.21
CA GLN A 82 13.22 4.40 5.14
C GLN A 82 13.00 3.25 4.19
N LEU A 83 11.75 2.82 4.04
CA LEU A 83 11.42 1.72 3.12
C LEU A 83 11.49 2.15 1.66
N GLY A 84 11.38 3.45 1.39
CA GLY A 84 11.59 3.98 0.06
C GLY A 84 10.33 4.41 -0.66
N PRO A 85 10.49 5.17 -1.75
CA PRO A 85 9.34 5.71 -2.47
C PRO A 85 8.47 4.65 -3.13
N GLU A 86 9.04 3.52 -3.49
CA GLU A 86 8.28 2.45 -4.12
C GLU A 86 7.30 1.82 -3.15
N TYR A 87 7.72 1.67 -1.89
CA TYR A 87 6.83 1.20 -0.83
C TYR A 87 5.67 2.18 -0.62
N LEU A 88 5.99 3.47 -0.54
CA LEU A 88 4.96 4.50 -0.33
C LEU A 88 3.95 4.52 -1.47
N ALA A 89 4.44 4.43 -2.72
CA ALA A 89 3.57 4.43 -3.88
C ALA A 89 2.65 3.20 -3.88
N LEU A 90 3.19 2.05 -3.48
CA LEU A 90 2.40 0.83 -3.39
C LEU A 90 1.30 0.95 -2.35
N ILE A 91 1.62 1.49 -1.17
CA ILE A 91 0.63 1.66 -0.10
C ILE A 91 -0.48 2.62 -0.54
N ASP A 92 -0.13 3.73 -1.20
CA ASP A 92 -1.14 4.65 -1.71
C ASP A 92 -2.07 3.97 -2.71
N ALA A 93 -1.50 3.18 -3.62
CA ALA A 93 -2.29 2.47 -4.60
C ALA A 93 -3.19 1.42 -3.95
N LEU A 94 -2.71 0.74 -2.92
CA LEU A 94 -3.51 -0.25 -2.20
C LEU A 94 -4.69 0.40 -1.48
N ASN A 95 -4.49 1.60 -0.96
CA ASN A 95 -5.58 2.32 -0.29
C ASN A 95 -6.72 2.66 -1.24
N ASP A 96 -6.41 2.85 -2.53
CA ASP A 96 -7.42 3.17 -3.54
C ASP A 96 -8.01 1.94 -4.21
N ALA A 97 -7.47 0.76 -3.96
CA ALA A 97 -7.91 -0.47 -4.61
C ALA A 97 -9.02 -1.14 -3.82
N ASP A 98 -9.80 -1.95 -4.52
CA ASP A 98 -10.86 -2.75 -3.90
C ASP A 98 -10.22 -3.92 -3.16
N PRO A 99 -10.36 -3.98 -1.83
CA PRO A 99 -9.72 -5.05 -1.04
C PRO A 99 -10.30 -6.44 -1.30
N ASN A 100 -11.42 -6.52 -1.98
CA ASN A 100 -12.08 -7.80 -2.23
C ASN A 100 -11.60 -8.51 -3.49
N THR A 101 -10.73 -7.89 -4.28
CA THR A 101 -10.20 -8.54 -5.48
C THR A 101 -9.15 -9.58 -5.10
N LYS A 102 -9.01 -10.58 -5.93
CA LYS A 102 -8.04 -11.65 -5.70
C LYS A 102 -6.61 -11.13 -5.71
N GLU A 103 -6.34 -10.19 -6.61
CA GLU A 103 -5.00 -9.63 -6.75
C GLU A 103 -4.59 -8.86 -5.50
N ILE A 104 -5.51 -8.09 -4.94
CA ILE A 104 -5.21 -7.34 -3.72
C ILE A 104 -5.03 -8.28 -2.53
N GLN A 105 -5.86 -9.32 -2.45
CA GLN A 105 -5.68 -10.29 -1.38
C GLN A 105 -4.35 -11.04 -1.52
N ALA A 106 -3.92 -11.31 -2.74
CA ALA A 106 -2.61 -11.90 -2.96
C ALA A 106 -1.49 -10.98 -2.48
N VAL A 107 -1.61 -9.67 -2.72
CA VAL A 107 -0.64 -8.69 -2.22
C VAL A 107 -0.61 -8.68 -0.69
N LEU A 108 -1.76 -8.66 -0.06
CA LEU A 108 -1.83 -8.68 1.40
C LEU A 108 -1.21 -9.94 1.97
N SER A 109 -1.41 -11.08 1.31
CA SER A 109 -0.79 -12.34 1.72
C SER A 109 0.73 -12.29 1.61
N MET A 110 1.27 -11.61 0.61
CA MET A 110 2.71 -11.44 0.49
C MET A 110 3.29 -10.71 1.69
N PHE A 111 2.60 -9.67 2.15
CA PHE A 111 3.06 -8.92 3.31
C PHE A 111 2.88 -9.71 4.61
N ASP A 112 1.80 -10.49 4.72
CA ASP A 112 1.63 -11.38 5.88
C ASP A 112 2.76 -12.38 5.95
N LYS A 113 3.15 -12.94 4.83
CA LYS A 113 4.25 -13.90 4.77
C LYS A 113 5.56 -13.23 5.12
N LEU A 114 5.79 -12.01 4.63
CA LEU A 114 6.97 -11.25 4.99
C LEU A 114 7.04 -11.03 6.49
N ASP A 115 5.91 -10.68 7.10
CA ASP A 115 5.81 -10.48 8.54
C ASP A 115 6.17 -11.76 9.29
N GLU A 116 5.60 -12.89 8.89
CA GLU A 116 5.86 -14.15 9.53
C GLU A 116 7.33 -14.57 9.44
N GLU A 117 7.92 -14.39 8.26
CA GLU A 117 9.28 -14.84 8.03
C GLU A 117 10.33 -13.89 8.58
N SER A 118 10.03 -12.60 8.64
CA SER A 118 11.02 -11.58 8.96
C SER A 118 10.83 -10.97 10.34
N CYS A 119 9.62 -10.98 10.87
CA CYS A 119 9.30 -10.33 12.13
C CYS A 119 8.96 -11.30 13.26
N THR A 120 9.24 -12.58 13.09
CA THR A 120 9.04 -13.56 14.16
C THR A 120 10.12 -13.40 15.21
N HIS A 121 9.73 -13.59 16.43
CA HIS A 121 10.60 -13.36 17.58
C HIS A 121 10.89 -14.61 18.34
#